data_703a7f9fb09f63f80be8fca7cb81243a
#
_entry.id   703a7f9fb09f63f80be8fca7cb81243a
#
_cell.length_a   1.000
_cell.length_b   1.000
_cell.length_c   1.000
_cell.angle_alpha   90.00
_cell.angle_beta   90.00
_cell.angle_gamma   90.00
#
_symmetry.space_group_name_H-M   'P 1'
#
loop_
_entity.id
_entity.type
_entity.pdbx_description
1 polymer ?
#
loop_
_entity_poly.entity_id
_entity_poly.type
_entity_poly.pdbx_seq_one_letter_code
_entity_poly.pdbx_strand_id
1 'polypeptide(L)'
;IATLTGACVIALGAVRSGCFSSDDALTKALLAAGESSQDLCWSMPLDDDYAEGLKTNFADMANVAGRPGGAITAAKFLQKFTAMYPWAHLDIAGTAWKGGTAKGATGRPVGLLLDYLMALDKPALPA
;
A
#
# COMPACT_ATOMS: atom_id res chain seq x y z
N ILE A 1 -0.81 -0.06 7.08
CA ILE A 1 -1.07 1.28 6.54
C ILE A 1 -0.05 2.22 7.15
N ALA A 2 0.67 2.98 6.34
CA ALA A 2 1.65 3.94 6.81
C ALA A 2 1.92 5.04 5.78
N THR A 3 2.32 6.21 6.24
CA THR A 3 2.95 7.27 5.44
C THR A 3 4.43 6.91 5.27
N LEU A 4 4.69 5.82 4.52
CA LEU A 4 5.98 5.13 4.62
C LEU A 4 7.07 5.81 3.81
N THR A 5 6.79 6.17 2.54
CA THR A 5 7.88 6.56 1.65
C THR A 5 7.60 7.85 0.87
N GLY A 6 8.65 8.68 0.80
CA GLY A 6 8.69 9.79 -0.15
C GLY A 6 8.70 9.30 -1.61
N ALA A 7 9.23 8.10 -1.86
CA ALA A 7 9.22 7.49 -3.19
C ALA A 7 7.81 7.25 -3.71
N CYS A 8 6.86 6.84 -2.86
CA CYS A 8 5.46 6.71 -3.23
C CYS A 8 4.82 8.06 -3.57
N VAL A 9 5.16 9.12 -2.83
CA VAL A 9 4.72 10.49 -3.13
C VAL A 9 5.20 10.92 -4.52
N ILE A 10 6.46 10.65 -4.84
CA ILE A 10 7.03 10.99 -6.16
C ILE A 10 6.36 10.19 -7.27
N ALA A 11 6.07 8.90 -7.04
CA ALA A 11 5.48 8.03 -8.05
C ALA A 11 3.99 8.34 -8.34
N LEU A 12 3.20 8.54 -7.29
CA LEU A 12 1.73 8.60 -7.38
C LEU A 12 1.14 9.96 -7.01
N GLY A 13 1.94 10.86 -6.46
CA GLY A 13 1.46 12.17 -5.99
C GLY A 13 0.46 12.03 -4.85
N ALA A 14 -0.57 12.88 -4.86
CA ALA A 14 -1.61 12.94 -3.82
C ALA A 14 -2.96 12.33 -4.28
N VAL A 15 -2.99 11.68 -5.44
CA VAL A 15 -4.25 11.17 -6.04
C VAL A 15 -4.55 9.76 -5.60
N ARG A 16 -3.56 8.87 -5.65
CA ARG A 16 -3.70 7.45 -5.30
C ARG A 16 -2.73 7.06 -4.21
N SER A 17 -3.17 6.22 -3.28
CA SER A 17 -2.29 5.51 -2.35
C SER A 17 -1.62 4.33 -3.06
N GLY A 18 -0.40 3.97 -2.67
CA GLY A 18 0.25 2.76 -3.17
C GLY A 18 -0.32 1.52 -2.47
N CYS A 19 -0.77 0.53 -3.23
CA CYS A 19 -1.25 -0.74 -2.70
C CYS A 19 -0.26 -1.85 -3.06
N PHE A 20 0.27 -2.52 -2.06
CA PHE A 20 1.24 -3.61 -2.19
C PHE A 20 0.67 -4.87 -1.56
N SER A 21 0.51 -5.92 -2.34
CA SER A 21 0.06 -7.24 -1.86
C SER A 21 0.56 -8.33 -2.80
N SER A 22 0.87 -9.49 -2.24
CA SER A 22 1.14 -10.72 -2.99
C SER A 22 -0.11 -11.55 -3.23
N ASP A 23 -1.26 -11.13 -2.71
CA ASP A 23 -2.56 -11.77 -2.90
C ASP A 23 -3.38 -11.00 -3.93
N ASP A 24 -3.60 -11.61 -5.09
CA ASP A 24 -4.33 -10.99 -6.20
C ASP A 24 -5.80 -10.72 -5.87
N ALA A 25 -6.44 -11.60 -5.10
CA ALA A 25 -7.84 -11.43 -4.72
C ALA A 25 -7.99 -10.24 -3.76
N LEU A 26 -7.09 -10.14 -2.77
CA LEU A 26 -7.05 -9.00 -1.85
C LEU A 26 -6.74 -7.70 -2.60
N THR A 27 -5.78 -7.72 -3.52
CA THR A 27 -5.45 -6.56 -4.36
C THR A 27 -6.67 -6.07 -5.13
N LYS A 28 -7.37 -6.96 -5.84
CA LYS A 28 -8.58 -6.64 -6.61
C LYS A 28 -9.68 -6.06 -5.72
N ALA A 29 -9.89 -6.64 -4.54
CA ALA A 29 -10.90 -6.18 -3.60
C ALA A 29 -10.60 -4.76 -3.08
N LEU A 30 -9.34 -4.46 -2.74
CA LEU A 30 -8.92 -3.14 -2.28
C LEU A 30 -9.01 -2.09 -3.40
N LEU A 31 -8.63 -2.44 -4.64
CA LEU A 31 -8.79 -1.53 -5.79
C LEU A 31 -10.27 -1.21 -6.03
N ALA A 32 -11.15 -2.21 -6.01
CA ALA A 32 -12.59 -2.03 -6.19
C ALA A 32 -13.19 -1.16 -5.08
N ALA A 33 -12.80 -1.38 -3.82
CA ALA A 33 -13.22 -0.56 -2.69
C ALA A 33 -12.75 0.89 -2.82
N GLY A 34 -11.52 1.09 -3.31
CA GLY A 34 -10.99 2.42 -3.60
C GLY A 34 -11.78 3.17 -4.67
N GLU A 35 -12.16 2.50 -5.75
CA GLU A 35 -12.99 3.10 -6.81
C GLU A 35 -14.41 3.40 -6.30
N SER A 36 -15.04 2.49 -5.56
CA SER A 36 -16.39 2.65 -5.00
C SER A 36 -16.46 3.80 -3.99
N SER A 37 -15.48 3.90 -3.10
CA SER A 37 -15.43 4.94 -2.06
C SER A 37 -14.82 6.26 -2.52
N GLN A 38 -14.31 6.35 -3.74
CA GLN A 38 -13.52 7.48 -4.26
C GLN A 38 -12.25 7.77 -3.45
N ASP A 39 -11.74 6.76 -2.76
CA ASP A 39 -10.47 6.78 -1.99
C ASP A 39 -9.46 5.88 -2.72
N LEU A 40 -8.96 6.38 -3.83
CA LEU A 40 -8.27 5.61 -4.85
C LEU A 40 -6.92 5.07 -4.37
N CYS A 41 -6.61 3.83 -4.76
CA CYS A 41 -5.27 3.26 -4.66
C CYS A 41 -4.82 2.68 -6.01
N TRP A 42 -3.54 2.32 -6.10
CA TRP A 42 -2.95 1.72 -7.29
C TRP A 42 -2.08 0.53 -6.89
N SER A 43 -2.23 -0.58 -7.61
CA SER A 43 -1.41 -1.77 -7.40
C SER A 43 0.03 -1.52 -7.83
N MET A 44 0.95 -1.77 -6.90
CA MET A 44 2.38 -1.63 -7.10
C MET A 44 3.03 -3.00 -7.17
N PRO A 45 4.12 -3.18 -7.95
CA PRO A 45 4.79 -4.46 -8.09
C PRO A 45 5.46 -4.89 -6.78
N LEU A 46 5.56 -6.21 -6.56
CA LEU A 46 6.27 -6.83 -5.44
C LEU A 46 7.13 -8.02 -5.90
N ASP A 47 7.70 -7.94 -7.09
CA ASP A 47 8.57 -8.99 -7.63
C ASP A 47 9.73 -9.29 -6.67
N ASP A 48 10.16 -10.54 -6.62
CA ASP A 48 11.17 -10.98 -5.66
C ASP A 48 12.53 -10.31 -5.87
N ASP A 49 12.83 -9.89 -7.09
CA ASP A 49 14.06 -9.19 -7.44
C ASP A 49 14.25 -7.89 -6.62
N TYR A 50 13.16 -7.23 -6.22
CA TYR A 50 13.25 -6.04 -5.37
C TYR A 50 13.76 -6.34 -3.96
N ALA A 51 13.72 -7.58 -3.50
CA ALA A 51 14.27 -7.97 -2.19
C ALA A 51 15.80 -8.08 -2.18
N GLU A 52 16.45 -8.16 -3.35
CA GLU A 52 17.91 -8.29 -3.44
C GLU A 52 18.64 -7.13 -2.76
N GLY A 53 18.11 -5.91 -2.88
CA GLY A 53 18.66 -4.72 -2.24
C GLY A 53 18.56 -4.69 -0.70
N LEU A 54 17.81 -5.62 -0.11
CA LEU A 54 17.68 -5.73 1.35
C LEU A 54 18.71 -6.69 1.96
N LYS A 55 19.53 -7.34 1.16
CA LYS A 55 20.62 -8.20 1.65
C LYS A 55 21.69 -7.36 2.35
N THR A 56 22.18 -7.85 3.48
CA THR A 56 23.24 -7.19 4.27
C THR A 56 24.08 -8.23 4.99
N ASN A 57 25.31 -7.86 5.34
CA ASN A 57 26.23 -8.69 6.13
C ASN A 57 26.14 -8.43 7.65
N PHE A 58 25.35 -7.43 8.08
CA PHE A 58 25.37 -6.95 9.47
C PHE A 58 24.09 -7.24 10.26
N ALA A 59 22.99 -7.52 9.59
CA ALA A 59 21.70 -7.78 10.19
C ALA A 59 20.98 -8.87 9.40
N ASP A 60 19.80 -9.28 9.83
CA ASP A 60 18.97 -10.24 9.09
C ASP A 60 18.58 -9.69 7.71
N MET A 61 18.36 -8.37 7.64
CA MET A 61 18.13 -7.62 6.40
C MET A 61 18.41 -6.13 6.61
N ALA A 62 18.69 -5.41 5.54
CA ALA A 62 18.71 -3.96 5.54
C ALA A 62 17.28 -3.40 5.57
N ASN A 63 17.11 -2.18 6.07
CA ASN A 63 15.81 -1.49 6.08
C ASN A 63 15.64 -0.52 4.89
N VAL A 64 16.67 -0.32 4.10
CA VAL A 64 16.65 0.49 2.87
C VAL A 64 17.52 -0.17 1.79
N ALA A 65 17.20 0.09 0.53
CA ALA A 65 17.92 -0.47 -0.61
C ALA A 65 18.34 0.60 -1.63
N GLY A 66 18.40 1.86 -1.23
CA GLY A 66 18.71 2.99 -2.10
C GLY A 66 17.46 3.66 -2.69
N ARG A 67 17.67 4.65 -3.57
CA ARG A 67 16.59 5.49 -4.12
C ARG A 67 15.69 4.79 -5.13
N PRO A 68 16.22 4.02 -6.13
CA PRO A 68 15.37 3.37 -7.13
C PRO A 68 14.40 2.38 -6.50
N GLY A 69 13.12 2.47 -6.88
CA GLY A 69 12.10 1.55 -6.37
C GLY A 69 11.85 1.61 -4.86
N GLY A 70 12.15 2.74 -4.21
CA GLY A 70 12.16 2.86 -2.75
C GLY A 70 10.85 2.48 -2.07
N ALA A 71 9.69 2.77 -2.67
CA ALA A 71 8.40 2.36 -2.14
C ALA A 71 8.22 0.83 -2.19
N ILE A 72 8.75 0.19 -3.22
CA ILE A 72 8.64 -1.27 -3.42
C ILE A 72 9.59 -2.00 -2.47
N THR A 73 10.83 -1.55 -2.33
CA THR A 73 11.79 -2.16 -1.39
C THR A 73 11.32 -2.01 0.06
N ALA A 74 10.71 -0.88 0.41
CA ALA A 74 10.08 -0.69 1.73
C ALA A 74 8.93 -1.67 1.96
N ALA A 75 8.08 -1.90 0.95
CA ALA A 75 7.01 -2.90 1.02
C ALA A 75 7.58 -4.34 1.11
N LYS A 76 8.67 -4.65 0.40
CA LYS A 76 9.37 -5.95 0.52
C LYS A 76 9.93 -6.16 1.93
N PHE A 77 10.41 -5.10 2.58
CA PHE A 77 10.82 -5.17 3.99
C PHE A 77 9.63 -5.58 4.88
N LEU A 78 8.50 -4.90 4.76
CA LEU A 78 7.30 -5.21 5.54
C LEU A 78 6.78 -6.63 5.25
N GLN A 79 6.83 -7.06 3.99
CA GLN A 79 6.38 -8.40 3.58
C GLN A 79 7.08 -9.53 4.32
N LYS A 80 8.34 -9.35 4.74
CA LYS A 80 9.09 -10.35 5.52
C LYS A 80 8.43 -10.71 6.84
N PHE A 81 7.60 -9.85 7.40
CA PHE A 81 6.92 -10.06 8.67
C PHE A 81 5.49 -10.58 8.52
N THR A 82 5.02 -10.85 7.30
CA THR A 82 3.60 -11.13 7.01
C THR A 82 3.37 -12.44 6.24
N ALA A 83 4.33 -13.36 6.30
CA ALA A 83 4.29 -14.62 5.54
C ALA A 83 3.16 -15.56 5.95
N MET A 84 2.57 -15.38 7.15
CA MET A 84 1.61 -16.30 7.76
C MET A 84 0.14 -16.04 7.37
N TYR A 85 -0.16 -14.95 6.65
CA TYR A 85 -1.53 -14.56 6.34
C TYR A 85 -1.59 -13.68 5.07
N PRO A 86 -2.75 -13.60 4.40
CA PRO A 86 -2.96 -12.62 3.34
C PRO A 86 -2.70 -11.21 3.87
N TRP A 87 -1.93 -10.44 3.12
CA TRP A 87 -1.45 -9.14 3.56
C TRP A 87 -1.50 -8.12 2.44
N ALA A 88 -1.81 -6.89 2.80
CA ALA A 88 -1.63 -5.73 1.96
C ALA A 88 -1.05 -4.57 2.76
N HIS A 89 -0.15 -3.81 2.14
CA HIS A 89 0.34 -2.54 2.64
C HIS A 89 -0.23 -1.40 1.78
N LEU A 90 -0.82 -0.41 2.44
CA LEU A 90 -1.20 0.86 1.81
C LEU A 90 -0.19 1.93 2.21
N ASP A 91 0.59 2.40 1.24
CA ASP A 91 1.47 3.56 1.41
C ASP A 91 0.67 4.82 1.10
N ILE A 92 0.33 5.54 2.16
CA ILE A 92 -0.51 6.74 2.13
C ILE A 92 0.30 8.03 2.28
N ALA A 93 1.59 7.99 2.06
CA ALA A 93 2.46 9.14 2.26
C ALA A 93 2.03 10.38 1.45
N GLY A 94 1.49 10.17 0.24
CA GLY A 94 1.00 11.26 -0.60
C GLY A 94 -0.46 11.63 -0.38
N THR A 95 -1.27 10.76 0.23
CA THR A 95 -2.72 10.91 0.29
C THR A 95 -3.28 11.27 1.67
N ALA A 96 -2.51 11.03 2.72
CA ALA A 96 -2.98 11.18 4.11
C ALA A 96 -3.17 12.63 4.55
N TRP A 97 -2.60 13.60 3.86
CA TRP A 97 -2.56 15.00 4.29
C TRP A 97 -2.62 15.95 3.11
N LYS A 98 -2.99 17.20 3.41
CA LYS A 98 -2.99 18.34 2.47
C LYS A 98 -2.00 19.38 2.97
N GLY A 99 -1.23 19.93 2.03
CA GLY A 99 -0.36 21.07 2.27
C GLY A 99 -1.00 22.41 1.92
N GLY A 100 -0.21 23.50 2.02
CA GLY A 100 -0.64 24.84 1.65
C GLY A 100 -1.64 25.46 2.63
N THR A 101 -2.54 26.29 2.12
CA THR A 101 -3.53 27.02 2.91
C THR A 101 -4.61 26.13 3.53
N ALA A 102 -4.86 24.97 2.91
CA ALA A 102 -5.85 23.98 3.37
C ALA A 102 -5.21 22.82 4.13
N LYS A 103 -4.15 23.09 4.90
CA LYS A 103 -3.45 22.07 5.69
C LYS A 103 -4.40 21.23 6.53
N GLY A 104 -4.14 19.93 6.57
CA GLY A 104 -4.88 19.02 7.43
C GLY A 104 -4.81 17.59 7.00
N ALA A 105 -5.36 16.70 7.79
CA ALA A 105 -5.55 15.31 7.44
C ALA A 105 -6.68 15.16 6.42
N THR A 106 -6.55 14.17 5.52
CA THR A 106 -7.59 13.82 4.55
C THR A 106 -8.58 12.79 5.09
N GLY A 107 -8.19 12.04 6.13
CA GLY A 107 -8.92 10.88 6.61
C GLY A 107 -8.70 9.61 5.77
N ARG A 108 -7.94 9.70 4.67
CA ARG A 108 -7.63 8.54 3.83
C ARG A 108 -6.67 7.58 4.55
N PRO A 109 -6.84 6.27 4.46
CA PRO A 109 -7.75 5.52 3.59
C PRO A 109 -9.01 4.98 4.31
N VAL A 110 -9.63 5.75 5.21
CA VAL A 110 -10.82 5.28 5.98
C VAL A 110 -11.96 4.87 5.04
N GLY A 111 -12.23 5.65 3.99
CA GLY A 111 -13.29 5.36 3.02
C GLY A 111 -13.06 4.02 2.31
N LEU A 112 -11.87 3.80 1.79
CA LEU A 112 -11.47 2.55 1.13
C LEU A 112 -11.62 1.35 2.09
N LEU A 113 -11.11 1.46 3.31
CA LEU A 113 -11.15 0.38 4.28
C LEU A 113 -12.56 0.05 4.74
N LEU A 114 -13.39 1.06 4.96
CA LEU A 114 -14.79 0.85 5.33
C LEU A 114 -15.54 0.11 4.22
N ASP A 115 -15.40 0.55 2.97
CA ASP A 115 -16.06 -0.08 1.84
C ASP A 115 -15.59 -1.53 1.64
N TYR A 116 -14.28 -1.77 1.77
CA TYR A 116 -13.71 -3.12 1.74
C TYR A 116 -14.31 -4.03 2.82
N LEU A 117 -14.36 -3.58 4.07
CA LEU A 117 -14.90 -4.37 5.18
C LEU A 117 -16.40 -4.64 5.03
N MET A 118 -17.16 -3.63 4.60
CA MET A 118 -18.60 -3.81 4.33
C MET A 118 -18.86 -4.78 3.17
N ALA A 119 -17.95 -4.85 2.19
CA ALA A 119 -18.06 -5.80 1.10
C ALA A 119 -17.84 -7.25 1.53
N LEU A 120 -17.04 -7.49 2.58
CA LEU A 120 -16.83 -8.84 3.13
C LEU A 120 -18.08 -9.42 3.79
N ASP A 121 -18.97 -8.57 4.31
CA ASP A 121 -20.20 -8.98 5.00
C ASP A 121 -21.37 -9.24 4.03
N LYS A 122 -21.22 -8.93 2.75
CA LYS A 122 -22.24 -9.21 1.76
C LYS A 122 -22.26 -10.72 1.46
N PRO A 123 -23.39 -11.43 1.64
CA PRO A 123 -23.48 -12.80 1.19
C PRO A 123 -23.18 -12.85 -0.31
N ALA A 124 -22.41 -13.85 -0.74
CA ALA A 124 -22.18 -14.08 -2.16
C ALA A 124 -23.55 -14.15 -2.85
N LEU A 125 -23.80 -13.27 -3.82
CA LEU A 125 -25.01 -13.35 -4.62
C LEU A 125 -25.04 -14.76 -5.24
N PRO A 126 -26.17 -15.49 -5.11
CA PRO A 126 -26.29 -16.79 -5.79
C PRO A 126 -26.08 -16.57 -7.29
N ALA A 127 -25.27 -17.45 -7.86
CA ALA A 127 -24.96 -17.46 -9.30
C ALA A 127 -26.23 -17.68 -10.14
#